data_3b4eea4fe78149639ef6744ab33793a5
#
_entry.id   3b4eea4fe78149639ef6744ab33793a5
#
_cell.length_a   1.000
_cell.length_b   1.000
_cell.length_c   1.000
_cell.angle_alpha   90.00
_cell.angle_beta   90.00
_cell.angle_gamma   90.00
#
_symmetry.space_group_name_H-M   'P 1'
#
loop_
_entity.id
_entity.type
_entity.pdbx_description
1 polymer ?
#
loop_
_entity_poly.entity_id
_entity_poly.type
_entity_poly.pdbx_seq_one_letter_code
_entity_poly.pdbx_strand_id
1 'polypeptide(L)'
;KHTSSEKTGWRGFNPFGSGQNCSLASKRPEVKETFYCGEPPSAEEGIAAPPVEDFYEELRAYHTALLELSRSLLRGLSLALHLSPEHLEKIAFQKPVAKVLLARYPPTDEGDLSCGEHTDC
;
A
#
# COMPACT_ATOMS: atom_id res chain seq x y z
N LYS A 1 -17.09 -1.80 -11.57
CA LYS A 1 -16.06 -1.04 -10.83
C LYS A 1 -16.24 -1.34 -9.34
N HIS A 2 -15.35 -2.11 -8.75
CA HIS A 2 -15.34 -2.32 -7.31
C HIS A 2 -14.46 -1.25 -6.68
N THR A 3 -15.07 -0.31 -5.97
CA THR A 3 -14.36 0.65 -5.13
C THR A 3 -13.96 -0.01 -3.83
N SER A 4 -12.86 0.42 -3.24
CA SER A 4 -12.46 -0.05 -1.91
C SER A 4 -13.51 0.36 -0.87
N SER A 5 -13.84 -0.54 0.02
CA SER A 5 -14.84 -0.32 1.07
C SER A 5 -14.52 -1.19 2.30
N GLU A 6 -15.21 -0.95 3.40
CA GLU A 6 -15.11 -1.84 4.58
C GLU A 6 -15.41 -3.30 4.25
N LYS A 7 -16.35 -3.56 3.32
CA LYS A 7 -16.70 -4.91 2.87
C LYS A 7 -15.55 -5.63 2.16
N THR A 8 -14.68 -4.88 1.48
CA THR A 8 -13.49 -5.40 0.79
C THR A 8 -12.22 -5.27 1.64
N GLY A 9 -12.33 -4.88 2.91
CA GLY A 9 -11.18 -4.61 3.76
C GLY A 9 -10.30 -3.48 3.21
N TRP A 10 -10.92 -2.46 2.63
CA TRP A 10 -10.26 -1.32 1.98
C TRP A 10 -9.41 -1.69 0.75
N ARG A 11 -9.66 -2.85 0.16
CA ARG A 11 -9.00 -3.32 -1.06
C ARG A 11 -9.75 -2.84 -2.30
N GLY A 12 -9.02 -2.65 -3.39
CA GLY A 12 -9.58 -2.26 -4.69
C GLY A 12 -9.21 -0.84 -5.11
N PHE A 13 -9.89 -0.37 -6.13
CA PHE A 13 -9.64 0.91 -6.78
C PHE A 13 -10.36 2.06 -6.07
N ASN A 14 -9.63 3.13 -5.81
CA ASN A 14 -10.15 4.41 -5.34
C ASN A 14 -9.93 5.46 -6.43
N PRO A 15 -11.00 5.97 -7.04
CA PRO A 15 -10.90 7.00 -8.07
C PRO A 15 -10.54 8.36 -7.47
N PHE A 16 -10.15 9.29 -8.35
CA PHE A 16 -9.96 10.70 -7.97
C PHE A 16 -11.17 11.24 -7.21
N GLY A 17 -10.90 12.02 -6.17
CA GLY A 17 -11.93 12.65 -5.38
C GLY A 17 -12.73 11.70 -4.49
N SER A 18 -12.25 10.48 -4.24
CA SER A 18 -12.92 9.50 -3.37
C SER A 18 -12.96 9.90 -1.88
N GLY A 19 -12.37 11.03 -1.52
CA GLY A 19 -12.43 11.57 -0.15
C GLY A 19 -11.47 10.91 0.85
N GLN A 20 -10.61 10.03 0.41
CA GLN A 20 -9.53 9.51 1.27
C GLN A 20 -8.40 10.55 1.38
N ASN A 21 -8.61 11.50 2.25
CA ASN A 21 -7.59 12.47 2.61
C ASN A 21 -6.72 11.90 3.72
N CYS A 22 -5.42 11.77 3.46
CA CYS A 22 -4.45 11.48 4.50
C CYS A 22 -4.22 12.68 5.43
N SER A 23 -4.55 13.89 4.96
CA SER A 23 -4.38 15.12 5.73
C SER A 23 -5.64 15.52 6.48
N LEU A 24 -5.56 15.54 7.80
CA LEU A 24 -6.61 16.10 8.67
C LEU A 24 -6.74 17.64 8.53
N ALA A 25 -5.70 18.30 8.02
CA ALA A 25 -5.65 19.75 7.89
C ALA A 25 -6.25 20.28 6.58
N SER A 26 -6.31 19.44 5.54
CA SER A 26 -6.80 19.86 4.24
C SER A 26 -8.29 19.62 4.08
N LYS A 27 -9.04 20.67 3.73
CA LYS A 27 -10.44 20.56 3.30
C LYS A 27 -10.60 20.17 1.82
N ARG A 28 -9.49 20.12 1.06
CA ARG A 28 -9.49 19.75 -0.35
C ARG A 28 -9.15 18.28 -0.49
N PRO A 29 -9.87 17.53 -1.34
CA PRO A 29 -9.49 16.16 -1.64
C PRO A 29 -8.13 16.11 -2.33
N GLU A 30 -7.34 15.11 -1.99
CA GLU A 30 -6.08 14.85 -2.67
C GLU A 30 -6.32 14.40 -4.12
N VAL A 31 -5.52 14.92 -5.03
CA VAL A 31 -5.61 14.59 -6.46
C VAL A 31 -4.77 13.34 -6.72
N LYS A 32 -5.29 12.20 -6.32
CA LYS A 32 -4.68 10.89 -6.58
C LYS A 32 -5.74 9.83 -6.82
N GLU A 33 -5.39 8.82 -7.55
CA GLU A 33 -6.13 7.55 -7.60
C GLU A 33 -5.24 6.44 -7.05
N THR A 34 -5.85 5.46 -6.41
CA THR A 34 -5.10 4.39 -5.75
C THR A 34 -5.72 3.04 -6.01
N PHE A 35 -4.89 2.01 -5.96
CA PHE A 35 -5.33 0.63 -5.96
C PHE A 35 -4.69 -0.10 -4.78
N TYR A 36 -5.53 -0.60 -3.88
CA TYR A 36 -5.11 -1.40 -2.73
C TYR A 36 -5.33 -2.88 -2.98
N CYS A 37 -4.33 -3.68 -2.68
CA CYS A 37 -4.46 -5.13 -2.64
C CYS A 37 -3.88 -5.69 -1.35
N GLY A 38 -4.47 -6.79 -0.89
CA GLY A 38 -4.02 -7.52 0.30
C GLY A 38 -2.96 -8.55 -0.02
N GLU A 39 -2.63 -9.35 0.96
CA GLU A 39 -1.63 -10.40 0.89
C GLU A 39 -2.29 -11.78 0.90
N PRO A 40 -1.91 -12.70 0.01
CA PRO A 40 -1.22 -12.41 -1.25
C PRO A 40 -2.15 -11.71 -2.24
N PRO A 41 -1.64 -10.81 -3.09
CA PRO A 41 -2.46 -10.22 -4.15
C PRO A 41 -3.04 -11.32 -5.05
N SER A 42 -4.35 -11.38 -5.17
CA SER A 42 -5.01 -12.37 -6.03
C SER A 42 -6.30 -11.85 -6.65
N ALA A 43 -6.66 -12.38 -7.80
CA ALA A 43 -7.94 -12.13 -8.44
C ALA A 43 -9.14 -12.72 -7.66
N GLU A 44 -8.88 -13.68 -6.78
CA GLU A 44 -9.91 -14.40 -6.01
C GLU A 44 -10.54 -13.53 -4.90
N GLU A 45 -9.92 -12.40 -4.59
CA GLU A 45 -10.45 -11.46 -3.60
C GLU A 45 -11.71 -10.69 -4.08
N GLY A 46 -12.22 -10.99 -5.26
CA GLY A 46 -13.38 -10.31 -5.84
C GLY A 46 -13.11 -8.84 -6.23
N ILE A 47 -11.86 -8.46 -6.27
CA ILE A 47 -11.41 -7.13 -6.66
C ILE A 47 -11.17 -7.14 -8.15
N ALA A 48 -11.89 -6.28 -8.89
CA ALA A 48 -11.67 -6.15 -10.32
C ALA A 48 -10.25 -5.64 -10.59
N ALA A 49 -9.45 -6.46 -11.25
CA ALA A 49 -8.15 -6.03 -11.76
C ALA A 49 -8.31 -4.91 -12.80
N PRO A 50 -7.34 -4.00 -12.92
CA PRO A 50 -7.20 -3.21 -14.11
C PRO A 50 -7.13 -4.13 -15.33
N PRO A 51 -7.59 -3.67 -16.53
CA PRO A 51 -7.52 -4.46 -17.76
C PRO A 51 -6.08 -4.48 -18.31
N VAL A 52 -5.17 -5.05 -17.53
CA VAL A 52 -3.74 -5.22 -17.84
C VAL A 52 -3.45 -6.70 -17.74
N GLU A 53 -2.93 -7.26 -18.80
CA GLU A 53 -2.49 -8.65 -18.84
C GLU A 53 -1.44 -8.89 -17.73
N ASP A 54 -1.49 -10.05 -17.11
CA ASP A 54 -0.56 -10.48 -16.03
C ASP A 54 -0.45 -9.55 -14.80
N PHE A 55 -1.37 -8.58 -14.66
CA PHE A 55 -1.33 -7.59 -13.57
C PHE A 55 -1.12 -8.21 -12.19
N TYR A 56 -1.88 -9.25 -11.85
CA TYR A 56 -1.75 -9.87 -10.53
C TYR A 56 -0.49 -10.72 -10.37
N GLU A 57 0.04 -11.26 -11.46
CA GLU A 57 1.28 -12.02 -11.45
C GLU A 57 2.47 -11.10 -11.15
N GLU A 58 2.57 -10.00 -11.88
CA GLU A 58 3.58 -8.96 -11.65
C GLU A 58 3.49 -8.35 -10.25
N LEU A 59 2.27 -8.06 -9.79
CA LEU A 59 2.05 -7.49 -8.48
C LEU A 59 2.47 -8.46 -7.36
N ARG A 60 2.24 -9.77 -7.55
CA ARG A 60 2.66 -10.80 -6.60
C ARG A 60 4.18 -10.94 -6.56
N ALA A 61 4.83 -10.92 -7.72
CA ALA A 61 6.28 -10.95 -7.81
C ALA A 61 6.90 -9.75 -7.07
N TYR A 62 6.38 -8.55 -7.31
CA TYR A 62 6.77 -7.33 -6.63
C TYR A 62 6.56 -7.41 -5.11
N HIS A 63 5.39 -7.85 -4.66
CA HIS A 63 5.08 -8.02 -3.24
C HIS A 63 6.05 -8.98 -2.56
N THR A 64 6.34 -10.12 -3.19
CA THR A 64 7.30 -11.11 -2.67
C THR A 64 8.70 -10.50 -2.51
N ALA A 65 9.18 -9.80 -3.53
CA ALA A 65 10.49 -9.13 -3.48
C ALA A 65 10.58 -8.09 -2.35
N LEU A 66 9.50 -7.31 -2.15
CA LEU A 66 9.44 -6.33 -1.06
C LEU A 66 9.41 -6.99 0.33
N LEU A 67 8.76 -8.15 0.49
CA LEU A 67 8.79 -8.89 1.75
C LEU A 67 10.20 -9.40 2.08
N GLU A 68 10.95 -9.89 1.10
CA GLU A 68 12.34 -10.31 1.27
C GLU A 68 13.24 -9.13 1.64
N LEU A 69 13.07 -8.00 0.96
CA LEU A 69 13.77 -6.77 1.31
C LEU A 69 13.45 -6.32 2.74
N SER A 70 12.19 -6.37 3.14
CA SER A 70 11.77 -5.99 4.49
C SER A 70 12.43 -6.85 5.58
N ARG A 71 12.54 -8.16 5.34
CA ARG A 71 13.29 -9.04 6.26
C ARG A 71 14.77 -8.64 6.37
N SER A 72 15.39 -8.33 5.25
CA SER A 72 16.79 -7.89 5.22
C SER A 72 16.98 -6.58 5.97
N LEU A 73 16.06 -5.63 5.83
CA LEU A 73 16.06 -4.36 6.57
C LEU A 73 15.85 -4.57 8.07
N LEU A 74 14.94 -5.45 8.49
CA LEU A 74 14.73 -5.78 9.90
C LEU A 74 15.97 -6.41 10.55
N ARG A 75 16.72 -7.24 9.82
CA ARG A 75 18.00 -7.78 10.28
C ARG A 75 19.03 -6.67 10.46
N GLY A 76 19.15 -5.76 9.49
CA GLY A 76 20.02 -4.60 9.60
C GLY A 76 19.68 -3.72 10.80
N LEU A 77 18.40 -3.43 11.02
CA LEU A 77 17.93 -2.67 12.18
C LEU A 77 18.20 -3.40 13.50
N SER A 78 18.02 -4.73 13.56
CA SER A 78 18.36 -5.51 14.75
C SER A 78 19.83 -5.33 15.12
N LEU A 79 20.73 -5.46 14.16
CA LEU A 79 22.16 -5.26 14.37
C LEU A 79 22.48 -3.83 14.81
N ALA A 80 21.88 -2.81 14.21
CA ALA A 80 22.07 -1.41 14.59
C ALA A 80 21.61 -1.13 16.03
N LEU A 81 20.65 -1.89 16.53
CA LEU A 81 20.14 -1.82 17.91
C LEU A 81 20.91 -2.77 18.87
N HIS A 82 22.01 -3.37 18.45
CA HIS A 82 22.78 -4.35 19.22
C HIS A 82 21.97 -5.58 19.67
N LEU A 83 20.97 -5.98 18.87
CA LEU A 83 20.15 -7.17 19.08
C LEU A 83 20.62 -8.33 18.18
N SER A 84 20.11 -9.54 18.44
CA SER A 84 20.35 -10.65 17.51
C SER A 84 19.76 -10.34 16.13
N PRO A 85 20.38 -10.78 15.02
CA PRO A 85 19.92 -10.44 13.67
C PRO A 85 18.44 -10.74 13.42
N GLU A 86 17.94 -11.83 14.02
CA GLU A 86 16.57 -12.30 13.82
C GLU A 86 15.55 -11.70 14.81
N HIS A 87 15.99 -10.83 15.73
CA HIS A 87 15.13 -10.37 16.83
C HIS A 87 13.87 -9.67 16.33
N LEU A 88 14.01 -8.63 15.50
CA LEU A 88 12.87 -7.88 14.97
C LEU A 88 12.05 -8.72 13.97
N GLU A 89 12.68 -9.59 13.21
CA GLU A 89 11.97 -10.51 12.31
C GLU A 89 11.05 -11.45 13.12
N LYS A 90 11.51 -12.00 14.22
CA LYS A 90 10.71 -12.88 15.08
C LYS A 90 9.51 -12.21 15.71
N ILE A 91 9.60 -10.94 16.06
CA ILE A 91 8.49 -10.22 16.70
C ILE A 91 7.53 -9.56 15.70
N ALA A 92 8.05 -9.05 14.58
CA ALA A 92 7.26 -8.28 13.61
C ALA A 92 6.76 -9.11 12.41
N PHE A 93 7.41 -10.23 12.08
CA PHE A 93 7.18 -10.98 10.85
C PHE A 93 6.66 -12.41 11.02
N GLN A 94 6.15 -12.77 12.20
CA GLN A 94 5.55 -14.10 12.40
C GLN A 94 4.28 -14.28 11.55
N LYS A 95 3.46 -13.22 11.45
CA LYS A 95 2.27 -13.14 10.59
C LYS A 95 2.20 -11.71 10.04
N PRO A 96 3.02 -11.37 9.06
CA PRO A 96 3.04 -10.00 8.54
C PRO A 96 1.71 -9.68 7.87
N VAL A 97 1.19 -8.49 8.15
CA VAL A 97 0.07 -7.92 7.41
C VAL A 97 0.66 -6.93 6.42
N ALA A 98 0.97 -7.39 5.23
CA ALA A 98 1.54 -6.56 4.18
C ALA A 98 0.48 -6.21 3.13
N LYS A 99 0.42 -4.95 2.76
CA LYS A 99 -0.46 -4.45 1.71
C LYS A 99 0.37 -3.73 0.67
N VAL A 100 -0.02 -3.86 -0.60
CA VAL A 100 0.53 -3.05 -1.68
C VAL A 100 -0.45 -1.95 -2.01
N LEU A 101 0.06 -0.73 -2.04
CA LEU A 101 -0.65 0.44 -2.51
C LEU A 101 0.03 0.94 -3.77
N LEU A 102 -0.69 0.91 -4.89
CA LEU A 102 -0.30 1.60 -6.10
C LEU A 102 -1.00 2.96 -6.10
N ALA A 103 -0.23 4.03 -6.23
CA ALA A 103 -0.75 5.39 -6.26
C ALA A 103 -0.34 6.09 -7.56
N ARG A 104 -1.30 6.72 -8.21
CA ARG A 104 -1.06 7.56 -9.39
C ARG A 104 -1.45 8.99 -9.07
N TYR A 105 -0.50 9.87 -9.23
CA TYR A 105 -0.66 11.31 -9.11
C TYR A 105 -0.63 11.92 -10.52
N PRO A 106 -1.74 12.45 -11.05
CA PRO A 106 -1.74 13.11 -12.33
C PRO A 106 -1.03 14.46 -12.24
N PRO A 107 -0.69 15.07 -13.37
CA PRO A 107 -0.36 16.49 -13.41
C PRO A 107 -1.51 17.30 -12.79
N THR A 108 -1.17 18.24 -11.92
CA THR A 108 -2.12 19.07 -11.18
C THR A 108 -1.87 20.54 -11.47
N ASP A 109 -2.90 21.36 -11.33
CA ASP A 109 -2.80 22.81 -11.45
C ASP A 109 -2.16 23.41 -10.19
N GLU A 110 -1.69 24.65 -10.29
CA GLU A 110 -1.12 25.37 -9.16
C GLU A 110 -2.16 25.52 -8.04
N GLY A 111 -1.77 25.07 -6.84
CA GLY A 111 -2.64 25.07 -5.66
C GLY A 111 -3.44 23.80 -5.42
N ASP A 112 -3.35 22.80 -6.28
CA ASP A 112 -3.86 21.46 -6.00
C ASP A 112 -2.94 20.71 -5.03
N LEU A 113 -3.54 19.84 -4.24
CA LEU A 113 -2.84 19.04 -3.24
C LEU A 113 -2.71 17.60 -3.71
N SER A 114 -1.50 17.16 -4.03
CA SER A 114 -1.23 15.77 -4.40
C SER A 114 -1.20 14.85 -3.17
N CYS A 115 -0.51 15.27 -2.12
CA CYS A 115 -0.45 14.56 -0.84
C CYS A 115 -0.32 15.60 0.28
N GLY A 116 -1.26 15.59 1.22
CA GLY A 116 -1.22 16.47 2.38
C GLY A 116 -0.24 15.99 3.44
N GLU A 117 0.18 16.91 4.30
CA GLU A 117 0.93 16.57 5.51
C GLU A 117 0.11 15.62 6.38
N HIS A 118 0.68 14.48 6.79
CA HIS A 118 0.01 13.46 7.57
C HIS A 118 1.01 12.66 8.41
N THR A 119 0.47 11.89 9.34
CA THR A 119 1.18 10.81 10.02
C THR A 119 0.62 9.48 9.55
N ASP A 120 1.51 8.50 9.37
CA ASP A 120 1.07 7.13 9.05
C ASP A 120 0.34 6.49 10.24
N CYS A 121 -0.56 5.55 9.95
CA CYS A 121 -1.36 4.84 10.94
C CYS A 121 -0.57 3.76 11.67
#